data_e135cf858e5e5d86217dc46774f6024c
#
_entry.id   e135cf858e5e5d86217dc46774f6024c
#
_cell.length_a   1.000
_cell.length_b   1.000
_cell.length_c   1.000
_cell.angle_alpha   90.00
_cell.angle_beta   90.00
_cell.angle_gamma   90.00
#
_symmetry.space_group_name_H-M   'P 1'
#
loop_
_entity.id
_entity.type
_entity.pdbx_description
1 polymer ?
#
loop_
_entity_poly.entity_id
_entity_poly.type
_entity_poly.pdbx_seq_one_letter_code
_entity_poly.pdbx_strand_id
1 'polypeptide(L)'
;TASQDSTPLLLFVGHVPTSSKGREAFQEIDYHQMFGKIAKAVLEPESSAQIPEIVARAVTLTTAGRPGPVIVVMPKDITEGDAGDAAPPPLRPRARAGMAPDDVTAAAALINSAKRPIVIAGEMISIDDATPALIAFAEASGVAVSAAYRRQDAFPNEHPAYFGHLEINRVAFQEKAFAEADLIIAVGCRMDGISTQEFTIPRADQTFIHIFPDREVLARFSAEVASP
;
A
#
# COMPACT_ATOMS: atom_id res chain seq x y z
N THR A 1 2.51 10.15 -6.83
CA THR A 1 1.91 8.88 -7.29
C THR A 1 2.40 7.72 -6.43
N ALA A 2 3.71 7.35 -6.45
CA ALA A 2 4.23 6.15 -5.77
C ALA A 2 3.81 6.00 -4.29
N SER A 3 3.84 7.09 -3.52
CA SER A 3 3.39 7.08 -2.13
C SER A 3 1.90 6.79 -1.99
N GLN A 4 1.08 7.37 -2.85
CA GLN A 4 -0.38 7.17 -2.81
C GLN A 4 -0.79 5.80 -3.34
N ASP A 5 -0.11 5.30 -4.37
CA ASP A 5 -0.44 4.02 -5.00
C ASP A 5 0.23 2.82 -4.32
N SER A 6 0.89 3.03 -3.15
CA SER A 6 1.63 1.97 -2.44
C SER A 6 2.68 1.27 -3.33
N THR A 7 3.27 2.04 -4.28
CA THR A 7 4.25 1.50 -5.22
C THR A 7 5.64 1.46 -4.57
N PRO A 8 6.28 0.29 -4.48
CA PRO A 8 7.66 0.20 -4.02
C PRO A 8 8.58 0.88 -5.04
N LEU A 9 9.25 1.95 -4.61
CA LEU A 9 10.15 2.72 -5.46
C LEU A 9 11.41 3.06 -4.67
N LEU A 10 12.56 2.84 -5.27
CA LEU A 10 13.86 3.28 -4.75
C LEU A 10 14.38 4.39 -5.67
N LEU A 11 14.59 5.57 -5.09
CA LEU A 11 15.13 6.73 -5.80
C LEU A 11 16.47 7.13 -5.21
N PHE A 12 17.52 7.13 -6.05
CA PHE A 12 18.80 7.68 -5.72
C PHE A 12 18.89 9.13 -6.18
N VAL A 13 19.31 10.02 -5.30
CA VAL A 13 19.51 11.45 -5.61
C VAL A 13 20.94 11.86 -5.25
N GLY A 14 21.64 12.46 -6.19
CA GLY A 14 22.96 13.04 -5.94
C GLY A 14 22.86 14.24 -5.01
N HIS A 15 23.89 14.47 -4.20
CA HIS A 15 23.99 15.63 -3.33
C HIS A 15 25.38 16.26 -3.40
N VAL A 16 25.47 17.49 -2.93
CA VAL A 16 26.74 18.21 -2.80
C VAL A 16 27.71 17.47 -1.85
N PRO A 17 29.02 17.63 -1.97
CA PRO A 17 29.95 17.03 -1.02
C PRO A 17 29.62 17.43 0.41
N THR A 18 29.88 16.53 1.36
CA THR A 18 29.56 16.74 2.79
C THR A 18 30.17 18.02 3.34
N SER A 19 31.37 18.39 2.89
CA SER A 19 32.06 19.65 3.27
C SER A 19 31.36 20.92 2.77
N SER A 20 30.47 20.83 1.81
CA SER A 20 29.72 21.94 1.21
C SER A 20 28.33 22.13 1.77
N LYS A 21 27.83 21.18 2.57
CA LYS A 21 26.48 21.24 3.14
C LYS A 21 26.29 22.42 4.09
N GLY A 22 25.12 23.05 4.06
CA GLY A 22 24.76 24.18 4.88
C GLY A 22 25.44 25.49 4.46
N ARG A 23 26.01 25.56 3.26
CA ARG A 23 26.74 26.74 2.74
C ARG A 23 26.12 27.35 1.50
N GLU A 24 24.86 26.99 1.20
CA GLU A 24 24.15 27.42 -0.03
C GLU A 24 24.94 27.03 -1.30
N ALA A 25 25.49 25.80 -1.31
CA ALA A 25 26.22 25.28 -2.45
C ALA A 25 25.29 25.10 -3.66
N PHE A 26 25.85 25.26 -4.87
CA PHE A 26 25.09 25.06 -6.09
C PHE A 26 24.39 23.70 -6.11
N GLN A 27 23.08 23.69 -6.32
CA GLN A 27 22.18 22.47 -6.27
C GLN A 27 22.07 21.83 -4.88
N GLU A 28 22.41 22.50 -3.80
CA GLU A 28 22.12 22.01 -2.46
C GLU A 28 20.62 22.07 -2.18
N ILE A 29 20.05 20.94 -1.74
CA ILE A 29 18.63 20.82 -1.39
C ILE A 29 18.52 20.02 -0.10
N ASP A 30 17.61 20.43 0.79
CA ASP A 30 17.21 19.60 1.93
C ASP A 30 16.24 18.51 1.45
N TYR A 31 16.79 17.34 1.12
CA TYR A 31 16.01 16.19 0.65
C TYR A 31 15.11 15.59 1.74
N HIS A 32 15.45 15.75 3.02
CA HIS A 32 14.60 15.32 4.13
C HIS A 32 13.32 16.14 4.19
N GLN A 33 13.41 17.45 4.01
CA GLN A 33 12.23 18.32 3.93
C GLN A 33 11.45 18.07 2.63
N MET A 34 12.14 17.94 1.50
CA MET A 34 11.54 17.79 0.19
C MET A 34 10.69 16.50 0.09
N PHE A 35 11.22 15.39 0.59
CA PHE A 35 10.59 14.06 0.45
C PHE A 35 10.00 13.51 1.74
N GLY A 36 10.27 14.09 2.90
CA GLY A 36 9.97 13.50 4.20
C GLY A 36 8.50 13.17 4.46
N LYS A 37 7.56 13.82 3.77
CA LYS A 37 6.11 13.53 3.89
C LYS A 37 5.58 12.58 2.82
N ILE A 38 6.33 12.36 1.74
CA ILE A 38 5.88 11.51 0.63
C ILE A 38 6.68 10.23 0.51
N ALA A 39 7.88 10.17 1.10
CA ALA A 39 8.70 8.97 1.17
C ALA A 39 8.50 8.24 2.49
N LYS A 40 8.63 6.91 2.47
CA LYS A 40 8.65 6.09 3.68
C LYS A 40 9.90 6.37 4.52
N ALA A 41 11.01 6.64 3.85
CA ALA A 41 12.26 7.05 4.46
C ALA A 41 13.09 7.87 3.46
N VAL A 42 13.90 8.77 4.01
CA VAL A 42 15.00 9.42 3.31
C VAL A 42 16.26 9.00 4.04
N LEU A 43 17.13 8.28 3.36
CA LEU A 43 18.36 7.71 3.93
C LEU A 43 19.56 8.37 3.29
N GLU A 44 20.58 8.60 4.08
CA GLU A 44 21.84 9.18 3.60
C GLU A 44 23.00 8.46 4.30
N PRO A 45 23.98 7.87 3.55
CA PRO A 45 25.18 7.28 4.15
C PRO A 45 26.12 8.39 4.67
N GLU A 46 26.74 8.12 5.80
CA GLU A 46 27.75 9.01 6.40
C GLU A 46 29.18 8.67 5.91
N SER A 47 29.36 7.51 5.26
CA SER A 47 30.62 7.07 4.67
C SER A 47 30.37 6.12 3.50
N SER A 48 31.39 5.98 2.63
CA SER A 48 31.35 5.04 1.51
C SER A 48 31.12 3.59 1.96
N ALA A 49 31.70 3.21 3.10
CA ALA A 49 31.53 1.86 3.66
C ALA A 49 30.09 1.54 4.10
N GLN A 50 29.26 2.55 4.38
CA GLN A 50 27.85 2.35 4.73
C GLN A 50 26.93 2.18 3.53
N ILE A 51 27.36 2.53 2.31
CA ILE A 51 26.49 2.48 1.12
C ILE A 51 25.81 1.12 0.95
N PRO A 52 26.51 -0.05 1.02
CA PRO A 52 25.88 -1.34 0.83
C PRO A 52 24.77 -1.62 1.86
N GLU A 53 24.99 -1.27 3.13
CA GLU A 53 24.00 -1.45 4.20
C GLU A 53 22.77 -0.54 3.98
N ILE A 54 23.02 0.75 3.69
CA ILE A 54 21.94 1.73 3.46
C ILE A 54 21.08 1.32 2.26
N VAL A 55 21.71 0.86 1.18
CA VAL A 55 20.97 0.39 -0.01
C VAL A 55 20.14 -0.85 0.31
N ALA A 56 20.69 -1.84 1.00
CA ALA A 56 19.95 -3.04 1.42
C ALA A 56 18.78 -2.70 2.34
N ARG A 57 18.99 -1.77 3.27
CA ARG A 57 17.92 -1.23 4.14
C ARG A 57 16.85 -0.51 3.32
N ALA A 58 17.25 0.33 2.38
CA ALA A 58 16.34 1.05 1.50
C ALA A 58 15.47 0.10 0.69
N VAL A 59 16.04 -0.93 0.05
CA VAL A 59 15.31 -1.97 -0.67
C VAL A 59 14.28 -2.64 0.24
N THR A 60 14.70 -3.07 1.43
CA THR A 60 13.80 -3.70 2.41
C THR A 60 12.63 -2.78 2.78
N LEU A 61 12.90 -1.50 3.02
CA LEU A 61 11.87 -0.53 3.40
C LEU A 61 10.86 -0.26 2.29
N THR A 62 11.26 -0.35 0.99
CA THR A 62 10.29 -0.11 -0.10
C THR A 62 9.10 -1.04 -0.05
N THR A 63 9.31 -2.29 0.43
CA THR A 63 8.27 -3.34 0.45
C THR A 63 7.72 -3.65 1.85
N ALA A 64 8.37 -3.21 2.94
CA ALA A 64 7.94 -3.51 4.31
C ALA A 64 6.57 -2.88 4.63
N GLY A 65 5.67 -3.63 5.29
CA GLY A 65 4.32 -3.17 5.59
C GLY A 65 3.59 -2.69 4.34
N ARG A 66 3.01 -1.48 4.38
CA ARG A 66 2.52 -0.82 3.17
C ARG A 66 3.71 -0.42 2.29
N PRO A 67 3.82 -0.88 1.04
CA PRO A 67 4.88 -0.47 0.13
C PRO A 67 4.86 1.03 -0.19
N GLY A 68 6.01 1.55 -0.60
CA GLY A 68 6.10 2.96 -0.97
C GLY A 68 7.53 3.42 -1.29
N PRO A 69 7.72 4.69 -1.65
CA PRO A 69 9.01 5.23 -2.08
C PRO A 69 9.98 5.37 -0.91
N VAL A 70 11.23 5.05 -1.17
CA VAL A 70 12.40 5.32 -0.32
C VAL A 70 13.42 6.09 -1.14
N ILE A 71 13.98 7.12 -0.54
CA ILE A 71 14.98 7.98 -1.17
C ILE A 71 16.34 7.69 -0.54
N VAL A 72 17.35 7.50 -1.36
CA VAL A 72 18.74 7.42 -0.91
C VAL A 72 19.49 8.63 -1.44
N VAL A 73 19.91 9.50 -0.54
CA VAL A 73 20.68 10.69 -0.83
C VAL A 73 22.15 10.29 -0.88
N MET A 74 22.83 10.64 -1.97
CA MET A 74 24.20 10.21 -2.28
C MET A 74 25.12 11.43 -2.38
N PRO A 75 25.79 11.85 -1.28
CA PRO A 75 26.79 12.91 -1.35
C PRO A 75 27.96 12.53 -2.27
N LYS A 76 28.44 13.50 -3.05
CA LYS A 76 29.44 13.25 -4.09
C LYS A 76 30.72 12.60 -3.54
N ASP A 77 31.27 13.16 -2.49
CA ASP A 77 32.50 12.67 -1.86
C ASP A 77 32.36 11.27 -1.27
N ILE A 78 31.18 10.94 -0.73
CA ILE A 78 30.85 9.61 -0.22
C ILE A 78 30.70 8.61 -1.38
N THR A 79 30.07 9.03 -2.47
CA THR A 79 29.90 8.17 -3.66
C THR A 79 31.22 7.88 -4.37
N GLU A 80 32.15 8.83 -4.37
CA GLU A 80 33.47 8.70 -4.99
C GLU A 80 34.51 8.06 -4.04
N GLY A 81 34.17 7.87 -2.76
CA GLY A 81 35.07 7.29 -1.77
C GLY A 81 35.21 5.76 -1.89
N ASP A 82 36.22 5.24 -1.20
CA ASP A 82 36.46 3.80 -1.12
C ASP A 82 35.54 3.15 -0.08
N ALA A 83 34.77 2.17 -0.49
CA ALA A 83 33.91 1.37 0.40
C ALA A 83 34.69 0.19 1.06
N GLY A 84 35.91 -0.09 0.63
CA GLY A 84 36.68 -1.24 1.10
C GLY A 84 35.95 -2.56 0.81
N ASP A 85 36.06 -3.51 1.75
CA ASP A 85 35.42 -4.82 1.67
C ASP A 85 33.96 -4.83 2.19
N ALA A 86 33.31 -3.65 2.28
CA ALA A 86 31.94 -3.55 2.78
C ALA A 86 30.96 -4.30 1.86
N ALA A 87 30.30 -5.30 2.41
CA ALA A 87 29.30 -6.11 1.69
C ALA A 87 27.89 -5.77 2.20
N PRO A 88 26.87 -5.79 1.31
CA PRO A 88 25.51 -5.60 1.76
C PRO A 88 25.04 -6.78 2.62
N PRO A 89 24.24 -6.52 3.68
CA PRO A 89 23.57 -7.60 4.39
C PRO A 89 22.58 -8.32 3.45
N PRO A 90 22.27 -9.61 3.73
CA PRO A 90 21.33 -10.34 2.91
C PRO A 90 19.93 -9.68 2.95
N LEU A 91 19.31 -9.54 1.79
CA LEU A 91 17.93 -9.09 1.70
C LEU A 91 17.00 -10.13 2.32
N ARG A 92 16.08 -9.68 3.15
CA ARG A 92 15.08 -10.54 3.76
C ARG A 92 13.76 -10.45 2.97
N PRO A 93 13.04 -11.58 2.83
CA PRO A 93 11.70 -11.57 2.28
C PRO A 93 10.81 -10.63 3.09
N ARG A 94 9.82 -10.03 2.41
CA ARG A 94 8.80 -9.23 3.09
C ARG A 94 8.06 -10.06 4.12
N ALA A 95 7.95 -9.56 5.34
CA ALA A 95 7.08 -10.15 6.35
C ALA A 95 5.61 -9.98 5.91
N ARG A 96 4.86 -11.07 5.90
CA ARG A 96 3.41 -11.05 5.66
C ARG A 96 2.71 -10.99 7.00
N ALA A 97 1.80 -10.05 7.17
CA ALA A 97 0.88 -10.01 8.30
C ALA A 97 -0.28 -10.99 8.02
N GLY A 98 -0.88 -11.51 9.07
CA GLY A 98 -2.10 -12.30 8.98
C GLY A 98 -3.10 -11.78 10.01
N MET A 99 -4.39 -11.95 9.73
CA MET A 99 -5.45 -11.60 10.67
C MET A 99 -5.34 -12.43 11.95
N ALA A 100 -5.62 -11.79 13.10
CA ALA A 100 -5.76 -12.54 14.35
C ALA A 100 -6.95 -13.54 14.24
N PRO A 101 -6.88 -14.72 14.91
CA PRO A 101 -7.96 -15.70 14.85
C PRO A 101 -9.34 -15.15 15.23
N ASP A 102 -9.39 -14.25 16.21
CA ASP A 102 -10.63 -13.61 16.65
C ASP A 102 -11.20 -12.68 15.55
N ASP A 103 -10.34 -11.93 14.86
CA ASP A 103 -10.75 -11.07 13.72
C ASP A 103 -11.28 -11.92 12.56
N VAL A 104 -10.65 -13.07 12.27
CA VAL A 104 -11.13 -14.01 11.25
C VAL A 104 -12.52 -14.53 11.62
N THR A 105 -12.73 -14.91 12.89
CA THR A 105 -14.00 -15.40 13.37
C THR A 105 -15.09 -14.32 13.28
N ALA A 106 -14.77 -13.10 13.70
CA ALA A 106 -15.70 -11.97 13.62
C ALA A 106 -16.05 -11.62 12.17
N ALA A 107 -15.04 -11.54 11.28
CA ALA A 107 -15.25 -11.29 9.86
C ALA A 107 -16.15 -12.37 9.22
N ALA A 108 -15.89 -13.66 9.50
CA ALA A 108 -16.69 -14.75 8.99
C ALA A 108 -18.16 -14.68 9.45
N ALA A 109 -18.42 -14.31 10.70
CA ALA A 109 -19.76 -14.13 11.22
C ALA A 109 -20.50 -12.99 10.48
N LEU A 110 -19.85 -11.86 10.26
CA LEU A 110 -20.42 -10.73 9.51
C LEU A 110 -20.71 -11.09 8.05
N ILE A 111 -19.77 -11.78 7.38
CA ILE A 111 -19.94 -12.23 5.99
C ILE A 111 -21.11 -13.20 5.87
N ASN A 112 -21.21 -14.18 6.76
CA ASN A 112 -22.28 -15.17 6.75
C ASN A 112 -23.67 -14.58 7.04
N SER A 113 -23.74 -13.45 7.74
CA SER A 113 -25.01 -12.78 8.05
C SER A 113 -25.46 -11.77 6.98
N ALA A 114 -24.53 -11.33 6.15
CA ALA A 114 -24.79 -10.31 5.12
C ALA A 114 -25.68 -10.88 4.00
N LYS A 115 -26.54 -10.02 3.48
CA LYS A 115 -27.45 -10.35 2.36
C LYS A 115 -26.93 -9.85 1.02
N ARG A 116 -26.20 -8.75 1.03
CA ARG A 116 -25.65 -8.09 -0.15
C ARG A 116 -24.22 -7.60 0.12
N PRO A 117 -23.28 -8.53 0.40
CA PRO A 117 -21.87 -8.15 0.60
C PRO A 117 -21.21 -7.77 -0.73
N ILE A 118 -20.32 -6.77 -0.69
CA ILE A 118 -19.47 -6.40 -1.82
C ILE A 118 -18.02 -6.29 -1.34
N VAL A 119 -17.09 -6.87 -2.10
CA VAL A 119 -15.66 -6.73 -1.90
C VAL A 119 -15.11 -5.57 -2.73
N ILE A 120 -14.23 -4.77 -2.12
CA ILE A 120 -13.34 -3.83 -2.81
C ILE A 120 -11.92 -4.41 -2.72
N ALA A 121 -11.40 -4.90 -3.85
CA ALA A 121 -10.07 -5.50 -3.96
C ALA A 121 -9.05 -4.43 -4.34
N GLY A 122 -8.05 -4.22 -3.49
CA GLY A 122 -7.06 -3.17 -3.69
C GLY A 122 -5.65 -3.68 -4.04
N GLU A 123 -4.69 -2.78 -3.93
CA GLU A 123 -3.30 -2.97 -4.36
C GLU A 123 -2.58 -4.14 -3.69
N MET A 124 -2.93 -4.44 -2.44
CA MET A 124 -2.23 -5.51 -1.71
C MET A 124 -2.57 -6.90 -2.23
N ILE A 125 -3.68 -7.07 -2.95
CA ILE A 125 -4.05 -8.35 -3.56
C ILE A 125 -2.98 -8.78 -4.57
N SER A 126 -2.58 -7.87 -5.48
CA SER A 126 -1.54 -8.15 -6.47
C SER A 126 -0.14 -8.20 -5.84
N ILE A 127 0.15 -7.31 -4.88
CA ILE A 127 1.45 -7.24 -4.20
C ILE A 127 1.76 -8.50 -3.37
N ASP A 128 0.74 -9.13 -2.81
CA ASP A 128 0.86 -10.34 -1.97
C ASP A 128 0.55 -11.64 -2.72
N ASP A 129 0.35 -11.58 -4.05
CA ASP A 129 -0.05 -12.72 -4.89
C ASP A 129 -1.34 -13.40 -4.36
N ALA A 130 -2.26 -12.61 -3.81
CA ALA A 130 -3.46 -13.10 -3.15
C ALA A 130 -4.67 -13.31 -4.09
N THR A 131 -4.54 -12.99 -5.38
CA THR A 131 -5.61 -13.17 -6.37
C THR A 131 -6.22 -14.57 -6.37
N PRO A 132 -5.45 -15.69 -6.30
CA PRO A 132 -6.07 -17.03 -6.24
C PRO A 132 -6.93 -17.25 -4.99
N ALA A 133 -6.51 -16.72 -3.84
CA ALA A 133 -7.28 -16.84 -2.60
C ALA A 133 -8.56 -15.99 -2.67
N LEU A 134 -8.50 -14.80 -3.28
CA LEU A 134 -9.68 -13.96 -3.48
C LEU A 134 -10.68 -14.59 -4.45
N ILE A 135 -10.22 -15.27 -5.51
CA ILE A 135 -11.09 -16.03 -6.42
C ILE A 135 -11.80 -17.14 -5.63
N ALA A 136 -11.05 -17.99 -4.91
CA ALA A 136 -11.63 -19.06 -4.13
C ALA A 136 -12.65 -18.56 -3.09
N PHE A 137 -12.36 -17.42 -2.45
CA PHE A 137 -13.29 -16.76 -1.53
C PHE A 137 -14.58 -16.29 -2.25
N ALA A 138 -14.45 -15.64 -3.40
CA ALA A 138 -15.60 -15.15 -4.17
C ALA A 138 -16.49 -16.30 -4.66
N GLU A 139 -15.88 -17.40 -5.14
CA GLU A 139 -16.61 -18.60 -5.58
C GLU A 139 -17.34 -19.30 -4.43
N ALA A 140 -16.70 -19.41 -3.26
CA ALA A 140 -17.29 -20.07 -2.10
C ALA A 140 -18.40 -19.24 -1.45
N SER A 141 -18.31 -17.90 -1.45
CA SER A 141 -19.27 -17.00 -0.80
C SER A 141 -20.32 -16.42 -1.75
N GLY A 142 -20.09 -16.47 -3.06
CA GLY A 142 -20.96 -15.82 -4.05
C GLY A 142 -20.88 -14.28 -4.03
N VAL A 143 -19.84 -13.69 -3.38
CA VAL A 143 -19.72 -12.26 -3.23
C VAL A 143 -19.27 -11.60 -4.54
N ALA A 144 -19.81 -10.41 -4.83
CA ALA A 144 -19.35 -9.59 -5.93
C ALA A 144 -18.02 -8.88 -5.57
N VAL A 145 -17.07 -8.85 -6.51
CA VAL A 145 -15.75 -8.24 -6.32
C VAL A 145 -15.58 -7.06 -7.27
N SER A 146 -15.43 -5.87 -6.71
CA SER A 146 -15.07 -4.65 -7.43
C SER A 146 -13.61 -4.33 -7.21
N ALA A 147 -12.86 -4.07 -8.30
CA ALA A 147 -11.48 -3.63 -8.18
C ALA A 147 -11.41 -2.16 -7.76
N ALA A 148 -10.48 -1.80 -6.90
CA ALA A 148 -10.21 -0.43 -6.53
C ALA A 148 -9.63 0.36 -7.72
N TYR A 149 -9.58 1.68 -7.62
CA TYR A 149 -9.03 2.54 -8.65
C TYR A 149 -7.60 2.14 -9.04
N ARG A 150 -7.37 1.95 -10.35
CA ARG A 150 -6.10 1.51 -10.93
C ARG A 150 -5.64 0.12 -10.49
N ARG A 151 -6.58 -0.75 -10.08
CA ARG A 151 -6.28 -2.11 -9.62
C ARG A 151 -7.11 -3.18 -10.35
N GLN A 152 -7.30 -2.98 -11.63
CA GLN A 152 -8.00 -3.97 -12.48
C GLN A 152 -7.28 -5.33 -12.50
N ASP A 153 -6.00 -5.36 -12.13
CA ASP A 153 -5.17 -6.54 -11.98
C ASP A 153 -5.43 -7.34 -10.68
N ALA A 154 -6.16 -6.77 -9.71
CA ALA A 154 -6.43 -7.43 -8.44
C ALA A 154 -7.38 -8.64 -8.56
N PHE A 155 -8.24 -8.66 -9.58
CA PHE A 155 -9.19 -9.74 -9.81
C PHE A 155 -9.44 -9.95 -11.31
N PRO A 156 -9.59 -11.21 -11.80
CA PRO A 156 -9.82 -11.48 -13.22
C PRO A 156 -11.09 -10.81 -13.74
N ASN A 157 -10.95 -9.97 -14.76
CA ASN A 157 -12.05 -9.15 -15.27
C ASN A 157 -13.14 -9.96 -16.01
N GLU A 158 -12.82 -11.20 -16.43
CA GLU A 158 -13.77 -12.11 -17.08
C GLU A 158 -14.47 -13.06 -16.09
N HIS A 159 -14.10 -12.99 -14.80
CA HIS A 159 -14.69 -13.84 -13.79
C HIS A 159 -16.15 -13.45 -13.50
N PRO A 160 -17.10 -14.40 -13.34
CA PRO A 160 -18.52 -14.09 -13.10
C PRO A 160 -18.78 -13.21 -11.86
N ALA A 161 -17.93 -13.29 -10.85
CA ALA A 161 -18.02 -12.45 -9.65
C ALA A 161 -17.42 -11.05 -9.85
N TYR A 162 -16.75 -10.74 -10.98
CA TYR A 162 -16.18 -9.44 -11.22
C TYR A 162 -17.28 -8.39 -11.44
N PHE A 163 -17.27 -7.36 -10.61
CA PHE A 163 -18.31 -6.33 -10.60
C PHE A 163 -17.79 -4.98 -11.14
N GLY A 164 -16.75 -5.01 -11.98
CA GLY A 164 -16.11 -3.83 -12.53
C GLY A 164 -15.07 -3.23 -11.59
N HIS A 165 -14.53 -2.08 -11.96
CA HIS A 165 -13.56 -1.33 -11.15
C HIS A 165 -14.13 0.05 -10.79
N LEU A 166 -13.66 0.59 -9.66
CA LEU A 166 -14.05 1.90 -9.19
C LEU A 166 -13.23 2.97 -9.91
N GLU A 167 -13.93 3.95 -10.47
CA GLU A 167 -13.37 5.03 -11.27
C GLU A 167 -13.80 6.41 -10.75
N ILE A 168 -13.16 7.45 -11.31
CA ILE A 168 -13.53 8.84 -11.08
C ILE A 168 -14.98 9.09 -11.52
N ASN A 169 -15.36 8.54 -12.68
CA ASN A 169 -16.73 8.62 -13.18
C ASN A 169 -17.53 7.44 -12.63
N ARG A 170 -18.53 7.75 -11.84
CA ARG A 170 -19.42 6.73 -11.26
C ARG A 170 -20.25 6.05 -12.34
N VAL A 171 -20.35 4.74 -12.23
CA VAL A 171 -21.20 3.94 -13.11
C VAL A 171 -22.48 3.60 -12.36
N ALA A 172 -23.61 3.97 -12.92
CA ALA A 172 -24.92 3.94 -12.23
C ALA A 172 -25.28 2.57 -11.61
N PHE A 173 -24.92 1.45 -12.26
CA PHE A 173 -25.20 0.14 -11.69
C PHE A 173 -24.36 -0.15 -10.44
N GLN A 174 -23.08 0.31 -10.40
CA GLN A 174 -22.23 0.19 -9.23
C GLN A 174 -22.71 1.10 -8.11
N GLU A 175 -23.07 2.35 -8.40
CA GLU A 175 -23.64 3.27 -7.40
C GLU A 175 -24.83 2.64 -6.68
N LYS A 176 -25.76 2.07 -7.47
CA LYS A 176 -26.95 1.40 -6.92
C LYS A 176 -26.54 0.23 -6.04
N ALA A 177 -25.65 -0.65 -6.52
CA ALA A 177 -25.27 -1.85 -5.77
C ALA A 177 -24.54 -1.50 -4.47
N PHE A 178 -23.59 -0.54 -4.50
CA PHE A 178 -22.93 -0.06 -3.29
C PHE A 178 -23.90 0.64 -2.32
N ALA A 179 -24.90 1.34 -2.84
CA ALA A 179 -25.94 1.96 -2.01
C ALA A 179 -26.86 0.91 -1.35
N GLU A 180 -27.07 -0.24 -1.97
CA GLU A 180 -27.91 -1.33 -1.45
C GLU A 180 -27.13 -2.37 -0.65
N ALA A 181 -25.79 -2.35 -0.69
CA ALA A 181 -24.96 -3.27 0.06
C ALA A 181 -25.17 -3.09 1.57
N ASP A 182 -25.23 -4.19 2.30
CA ASP A 182 -25.30 -4.21 3.76
C ASP A 182 -23.93 -4.47 4.40
N LEU A 183 -22.97 -5.00 3.63
CA LEU A 183 -21.60 -5.21 4.06
C LEU A 183 -20.63 -4.81 2.96
N ILE A 184 -19.67 -3.97 3.30
CA ILE A 184 -18.51 -3.64 2.46
C ILE A 184 -17.27 -4.32 3.05
N ILE A 185 -16.51 -5.03 2.20
CA ILE A 185 -15.28 -5.72 2.59
C ILE A 185 -14.13 -5.13 1.77
N ALA A 186 -13.33 -4.26 2.36
CA ALA A 186 -12.12 -3.74 1.71
C ALA A 186 -10.93 -4.64 2.03
N VAL A 187 -10.39 -5.31 1.02
CA VAL A 187 -9.24 -6.21 1.15
C VAL A 187 -8.07 -5.65 0.36
N GLY A 188 -6.99 -5.35 1.07
CA GLY A 188 -5.80 -4.80 0.45
C GLY A 188 -6.01 -3.44 -0.21
N CYS A 189 -7.08 -2.75 0.12
CA CYS A 189 -7.47 -1.46 -0.44
C CYS A 189 -7.24 -0.35 0.57
N ARG A 190 -6.57 0.71 0.14
CA ARG A 190 -6.27 1.89 0.96
C ARG A 190 -7.51 2.76 1.25
N MET A 191 -8.60 2.55 0.56
CA MET A 191 -9.83 3.33 0.69
C MET A 191 -9.60 4.82 0.45
N ASP A 192 -9.01 5.15 -0.71
CA ASP A 192 -8.80 6.54 -1.14
C ASP A 192 -10.10 7.21 -1.63
N GLY A 193 -10.03 8.52 -1.91
CA GLY A 193 -11.20 9.30 -2.33
C GLY A 193 -11.90 8.75 -3.58
N ILE A 194 -11.15 8.15 -4.54
CA ILE A 194 -11.75 7.59 -5.76
C ILE A 194 -12.40 6.23 -5.45
N SER A 195 -11.67 5.33 -4.79
CA SER A 195 -12.19 4.00 -4.42
C SER A 195 -13.38 4.07 -3.46
N THR A 196 -13.45 5.12 -2.64
CA THR A 196 -14.58 5.38 -1.74
C THR A 196 -15.65 6.30 -2.35
N GLN A 197 -15.47 6.69 -3.61
CA GLN A 197 -16.35 7.65 -4.27
C GLN A 197 -16.53 8.93 -3.42
N GLU A 198 -15.42 9.60 -3.15
CA GLU A 198 -15.34 10.80 -2.32
C GLU A 198 -15.83 10.59 -0.87
N PHE A 199 -15.39 9.46 -0.27
CA PHE A 199 -15.71 9.08 1.11
C PHE A 199 -17.19 8.87 1.37
N THR A 200 -17.96 8.46 0.34
CA THR A 200 -19.36 8.06 0.47
C THR A 200 -19.54 6.55 0.70
N ILE A 201 -18.47 5.77 0.56
CA ILE A 201 -18.42 4.32 0.81
C ILE A 201 -17.30 4.04 1.83
N PRO A 202 -17.58 3.28 2.93
CA PRO A 202 -18.90 2.81 3.37
C PRO A 202 -19.74 3.95 3.96
N ARG A 203 -21.07 3.80 3.93
CA ARG A 203 -21.98 4.67 4.67
C ARG A 203 -22.05 4.26 6.14
N ALA A 204 -22.49 5.16 6.99
CA ALA A 204 -22.60 4.91 8.43
C ALA A 204 -23.58 3.79 8.82
N ASP A 205 -24.51 3.42 7.92
CA ASP A 205 -25.50 2.35 8.11
C ASP A 205 -25.06 1.01 7.50
N GLN A 206 -23.86 0.94 6.94
CA GLN A 206 -23.28 -0.28 6.36
C GLN A 206 -22.26 -0.89 7.30
N THR A 207 -22.29 -2.21 7.45
CA THR A 207 -21.21 -2.95 8.12
C THR A 207 -19.94 -2.87 7.28
N PHE A 208 -18.78 -2.71 7.92
CA PHE A 208 -17.50 -2.56 7.21
C PHE A 208 -16.42 -3.45 7.79
N ILE A 209 -15.75 -4.19 6.91
CA ILE A 209 -14.53 -4.96 7.21
C ILE A 209 -13.39 -4.33 6.42
N HIS A 210 -12.27 -4.00 7.09
CA HIS A 210 -11.12 -3.40 6.46
C HIS A 210 -9.83 -4.18 6.79
N ILE A 211 -9.25 -4.80 5.77
CA ILE A 211 -8.00 -5.59 5.86
C ILE A 211 -6.91 -4.86 5.08
N PHE A 212 -5.93 -4.30 5.80
CA PHE A 212 -4.84 -3.52 5.19
C PHE A 212 -3.63 -3.42 6.12
N PRO A 213 -2.36 -3.54 5.62
CA PRO A 213 -1.16 -3.64 6.47
C PRO A 213 -0.72 -2.34 7.15
N ASP A 214 -1.46 -1.26 7.03
CA ASP A 214 -1.12 0.05 7.58
C ASP A 214 -2.17 0.52 8.57
N ARG A 215 -1.82 0.59 9.86
CA ARG A 215 -2.72 0.99 10.94
C ARG A 215 -3.23 2.43 10.81
N GLU A 216 -2.45 3.34 10.23
CA GLU A 216 -2.91 4.71 10.00
C GLU A 216 -4.02 4.75 8.93
N VAL A 217 -3.95 3.86 7.94
CA VAL A 217 -5.01 3.71 6.94
C VAL A 217 -6.25 3.11 7.57
N LEU A 218 -6.10 2.04 8.36
CA LEU A 218 -7.22 1.40 9.07
C LEU A 218 -7.94 2.38 10.00
N ALA A 219 -7.21 3.26 10.68
CA ALA A 219 -7.77 4.23 11.62
C ALA A 219 -8.61 5.35 10.97
N ARG A 220 -8.64 5.45 9.64
CA ARG A 220 -9.42 6.48 8.93
C ARG A 220 -10.90 6.17 8.85
N PHE A 221 -11.28 4.92 9.06
CA PHE A 221 -12.65 4.45 8.95
C PHE A 221 -13.04 3.66 10.19
N SER A 222 -14.32 3.79 10.58
CA SER A 222 -14.88 2.95 11.63
C SER A 222 -15.30 1.62 11.01
N ALA A 223 -14.49 0.58 11.20
CA ALA A 223 -14.77 -0.78 10.74
C ALA A 223 -15.09 -1.68 11.95
N GLU A 224 -16.02 -2.60 11.81
CA GLU A 224 -16.32 -3.62 12.83
C GLU A 224 -15.18 -4.62 12.98
N VAL A 225 -14.46 -4.87 11.87
CA VAL A 225 -13.20 -5.62 11.86
C VAL A 225 -12.18 -4.81 11.08
N ALA A 226 -11.08 -4.41 11.75
CA ALA A 226 -9.94 -3.71 11.17
C ALA A 226 -8.67 -4.50 11.48
N SER A 227 -8.11 -5.20 10.49
CA SER A 227 -6.98 -6.11 10.70
C SER A 227 -5.90 -5.93 9.64
N PRO A 228 -4.60 -6.04 10.04
CA PRO A 228 -3.48 -5.97 9.11
C PRO A 228 -3.32 -7.23 8.26
#